data_234a8a669b44a7f12881b6402940a576
#
_entry.id   234a8a669b44a7f12881b6402940a576
#
_cell.length_a   1.000
_cell.length_b   1.000
_cell.length_c   1.000
_cell.angle_alpha   90.00
_cell.angle_beta   90.00
_cell.angle_gamma   90.00
#
_symmetry.space_group_name_H-M   'P 1'
#
loop_
_entity.id
_entity.type
_entity.pdbx_description
1 polymer ?
#
loop_
_entity_poly.entity_id
_entity_poly.type
_entity_poly.pdbx_seq_one_letter_code
_entity_poly.pdbx_strand_id
1 'polypeptide(L)'
;MPHRLIPTLAVAALALLGLAATASAAAEPWGLMHLRSKGVPLPQHPAFRDAILHHPSHKARAAAAAGTDVVLNTPDGTPLTVTISNSYGQTPTSQAAAQNAVNFLSSRVHGPELGLLKVFVGPPPEISSICGAAEALACYAPSENRMYVPGETPPNSPVPLEYIITHEFGHHISNHRKNALGSAFTIGPEYWATSQFICAGALSKPPVFFPGDEDQHYLENPGEGWADTYAHLPENGFESAPFQFSPLFHRDAAAFDAVRKDIFTPWPGNVTRTETGTLGSSTGKKRFALVVSLDGPVVARLNGPSAANYDLQVRLGGETVDSTHKAGSNDRVAGTLCSAPRQPPPNRLTIIVVRRSGSGPFSLKLTEAG
;
A
#
# COMPACT_ATOMS: atom_id res chain seq x y z
N MET A 1 25.03 37.72 68.19
CA MET A 1 25.28 36.66 67.19
C MET A 1 23.98 35.90 66.99
N PRO A 2 23.29 36.02 65.82
CA PRO A 2 22.06 35.30 65.62
C PRO A 2 22.32 34.00 64.84
N HIS A 3 21.77 32.91 65.35
CA HIS A 3 21.74 31.58 64.74
C HIS A 3 20.85 31.61 63.52
N ARG A 4 21.37 31.22 62.33
CA ARG A 4 20.63 30.98 61.14
C ARG A 4 20.11 29.53 61.16
N LEU A 5 18.80 29.39 61.19
CA LEU A 5 18.06 28.12 60.92
C LEU A 5 18.07 27.84 59.44
N ILE A 6 18.56 26.67 59.05
CA ILE A 6 18.49 26.14 57.68
C ILE A 6 17.20 25.27 57.58
N PRO A 7 16.30 25.53 56.66
CA PRO A 7 15.17 24.62 56.46
C PRO A 7 15.61 23.42 55.64
N THR A 8 15.38 22.24 56.17
CA THR A 8 15.55 20.93 55.53
C THR A 8 14.44 20.74 54.50
N LEU A 9 14.79 20.74 53.23
CA LEU A 9 13.88 20.37 52.14
C LEU A 9 13.72 18.85 52.15
N ALA A 10 12.53 18.38 52.51
CA ALA A 10 12.12 17.00 52.32
C ALA A 10 11.81 16.77 50.81
N VAL A 11 12.66 16.02 50.15
CA VAL A 11 12.43 15.54 48.78
C VAL A 11 11.47 14.34 48.87
N ALA A 12 10.22 14.55 48.56
CA ALA A 12 9.25 13.47 48.34
C ALA A 12 9.57 12.77 47.02
N ALA A 13 10.14 11.58 47.09
CA ALA A 13 10.29 10.68 45.94
C ALA A 13 8.91 10.10 45.58
N LEU A 14 8.27 10.66 44.56
CA LEU A 14 7.14 10.00 43.90
C LEU A 14 7.66 8.78 43.14
N ALA A 15 7.45 7.61 43.71
CA ALA A 15 7.58 6.35 42.98
C ALA A 15 6.44 6.26 41.93
N LEU A 16 6.73 6.64 40.70
CA LEU A 16 5.92 6.29 39.52
C LEU A 16 6.03 4.77 39.34
N LEU A 17 5.08 4.05 39.92
CA LEU A 17 4.76 2.69 39.53
C LEU A 17 4.26 2.73 38.09
N GLY A 18 5.18 2.54 37.15
CA GLY A 18 4.88 2.23 35.77
C GLY A 18 4.10 0.92 35.72
N LEU A 19 2.80 0.99 35.63
CA LEU A 19 1.97 -0.10 35.13
C LEU A 19 2.41 -0.33 33.67
N ALA A 20 3.41 -1.22 33.51
CA ALA A 20 3.62 -1.88 32.24
C ALA A 20 2.34 -2.64 31.94
N ALA A 21 1.46 -2.02 31.15
CA ALA A 21 0.39 -2.74 30.49
C ALA A 21 1.09 -3.78 29.62
N THR A 22 1.16 -5.01 30.14
CA THR A 22 1.45 -6.18 29.34
C THR A 22 0.28 -6.31 28.37
N ALA A 23 0.42 -5.69 27.20
CA ALA A 23 -0.38 -6.03 26.05
C ALA A 23 -0.04 -7.47 25.70
N SER A 24 -0.67 -8.40 26.39
CA SER A 24 -0.83 -9.78 25.96
C SER A 24 -1.87 -9.79 24.84
N ALA A 25 -1.52 -9.15 23.72
CA ALA A 25 -2.11 -9.52 22.47
C ALA A 25 -1.54 -10.91 22.17
N ALA A 26 -2.31 -11.94 22.42
CA ALA A 26 -2.16 -13.20 21.72
C ALA A 26 -2.36 -12.86 20.23
N ALA A 27 -1.30 -12.37 19.59
CA ALA A 27 -1.25 -12.18 18.16
C ALA A 27 -1.43 -13.58 17.58
N GLU A 28 -2.59 -13.83 16.99
CA GLU A 28 -2.76 -14.97 16.11
C GLU A 28 -1.59 -15.00 15.13
N PRO A 29 -1.04 -16.15 14.78
CA PRO A 29 0.04 -16.24 13.83
C PRO A 29 -0.47 -15.69 12.51
N TRP A 30 -0.03 -14.50 12.19
CA TRP A 30 -0.23 -13.84 10.94
C TRP A 30 0.57 -14.63 9.91
N GLY A 31 -0.07 -15.36 9.14
CA GLY A 31 0.47 -16.23 8.12
C GLY A 31 -0.64 -16.44 7.12
N LEU A 32 -0.71 -17.59 6.52
CA LEU A 32 -1.79 -17.94 5.60
C LEU A 32 -3.17 -17.73 6.24
N MET A 33 -3.72 -16.53 6.13
CA MET A 33 -5.11 -16.29 6.45
C MET A 33 -5.98 -16.84 5.31
N HIS A 34 -6.62 -17.98 5.58
CA HIS A 34 -7.69 -18.54 4.76
C HIS A 34 -7.33 -18.99 3.33
N LEU A 35 -6.33 -19.86 3.18
CA LEU A 35 -6.38 -20.78 2.05
C LEU A 35 -7.60 -21.70 2.28
N ARG A 36 -8.73 -21.38 1.67
CA ARG A 36 -9.90 -22.24 1.67
C ARG A 36 -10.25 -22.62 0.24
N SER A 37 -10.44 -23.90 0.01
CA SER A 37 -10.94 -24.43 -1.27
C SER A 37 -12.29 -23.84 -1.71
N LYS A 38 -12.95 -23.08 -0.84
CA LYS A 38 -14.23 -22.38 -1.06
C LYS A 38 -14.15 -20.87 -0.84
N GLY A 39 -12.96 -20.29 -0.69
CA GLY A 39 -12.80 -18.86 -0.41
C GLY A 39 -13.18 -17.99 -1.60
N VAL A 40 -13.91 -16.92 -1.33
CA VAL A 40 -14.04 -15.78 -2.23
C VAL A 40 -12.64 -15.19 -2.42
N PRO A 41 -12.19 -14.87 -3.65
CA PRO A 41 -10.91 -14.20 -3.88
C PRO A 41 -10.83 -12.93 -3.04
N LEU A 42 -9.66 -12.66 -2.42
CA LEU A 42 -9.46 -11.49 -1.56
C LEU A 42 -9.64 -10.13 -2.24
N PRO A 43 -9.43 -9.96 -3.56
CA PRO A 43 -9.88 -8.73 -4.25
C PRO A 43 -11.36 -8.42 -4.06
N GLN A 44 -12.09 -9.31 -3.42
CA GLN A 44 -13.49 -9.16 -3.05
C GLN A 44 -13.72 -9.11 -1.53
N HIS A 45 -12.67 -9.11 -0.70
CA HIS A 45 -12.83 -8.93 0.74
C HIS A 45 -13.29 -7.50 1.05
N PRO A 46 -14.29 -7.26 1.95
CA PRO A 46 -14.77 -5.93 2.29
C PRO A 46 -13.67 -4.93 2.63
N ALA A 47 -12.66 -5.33 3.40
CA ALA A 47 -11.51 -4.48 3.74
C ALA A 47 -10.74 -3.91 2.52
N PHE A 48 -10.95 -4.47 1.32
CA PHE A 48 -10.32 -4.01 0.07
C PHE A 48 -11.33 -3.59 -1.00
N ARG A 49 -12.65 -3.77 -0.73
CA ARG A 49 -13.72 -3.38 -1.66
C ARG A 49 -14.24 -1.98 -1.41
N ASP A 50 -14.36 -1.62 -0.14
CA ASP A 50 -15.07 -0.44 0.29
C ASP A 50 -14.12 0.74 0.57
N ALA A 51 -12.91 0.69 0.00
CA ALA A 51 -12.06 1.85 -0.16
C ALA A 51 -12.76 2.87 -1.09
N ILE A 52 -13.95 3.29 -0.69
CA ILE A 52 -14.67 4.36 -1.36
C ILE A 52 -14.06 5.64 -0.85
N LEU A 53 -13.22 6.22 -1.70
CA LEU A 53 -12.76 7.57 -1.52
C LEU A 53 -13.97 8.49 -1.41
N HIS A 54 -14.25 9.04 -0.24
CA HIS A 54 -15.23 10.09 -0.05
C HIS A 54 -14.69 11.41 -0.61
N HIS A 55 -14.24 11.39 -1.86
CA HIS A 55 -13.89 12.61 -2.56
C HIS A 55 -15.16 13.33 -3.04
N PRO A 56 -15.15 14.67 -3.04
CA PRO A 56 -16.20 15.44 -3.69
C PRO A 56 -16.47 14.90 -5.08
N SER A 57 -17.73 14.89 -5.52
CA SER A 57 -18.05 14.40 -6.85
C SER A 57 -17.22 15.11 -7.91
N HIS A 58 -16.83 14.41 -8.98
CA HIS A 58 -16.10 14.98 -10.11
C HIS A 58 -16.71 16.29 -10.62
N LYS A 59 -18.06 16.40 -10.63
CA LYS A 59 -18.77 17.60 -11.01
C LYS A 59 -18.55 18.77 -10.03
N ALA A 60 -18.52 18.51 -8.74
CA ALA A 60 -18.28 19.53 -7.73
C ALA A 60 -16.85 20.09 -7.84
N ARG A 61 -15.84 19.21 -8.03
CA ARG A 61 -14.45 19.63 -8.26
C ARG A 61 -14.29 20.43 -9.56
N ALA A 62 -14.85 19.95 -10.66
CA ALA A 62 -14.75 20.63 -11.95
C ALA A 62 -15.42 22.01 -11.94
N ALA A 63 -16.53 22.17 -11.20
CA ALA A 63 -17.20 23.45 -11.05
C ALA A 63 -16.43 24.44 -10.15
N ALA A 64 -15.72 23.93 -9.13
CA ALA A 64 -14.92 24.75 -8.21
C ALA A 64 -13.54 25.12 -8.79
N ALA A 65 -12.96 24.26 -9.61
CA ALA A 65 -11.62 24.42 -10.18
C ALA A 65 -11.61 25.22 -11.50
N ALA A 66 -12.18 26.44 -11.46
CA ALA A 66 -12.16 27.33 -12.61
C ALA A 66 -10.76 27.94 -12.83
N GLY A 67 -10.17 27.73 -14.00
CA GLY A 67 -8.83 28.22 -14.30
C GLY A 67 -8.49 28.18 -15.78
N THR A 68 -7.28 28.61 -16.10
CA THR A 68 -6.74 28.58 -17.46
C THR A 68 -5.66 27.48 -17.55
N ASP A 69 -5.85 26.57 -18.49
CA ASP A 69 -4.87 25.53 -18.78
C ASP A 69 -3.68 26.10 -19.55
N VAL A 70 -2.48 25.79 -19.10
CA VAL A 70 -1.22 26.06 -19.78
C VAL A 70 -0.41 24.75 -19.85
N VAL A 71 0.33 24.58 -20.93
CA VAL A 71 1.29 23.47 -21.03
C VAL A 71 2.67 24.02 -20.69
N LEU A 72 3.26 23.48 -19.64
CA LEU A 72 4.60 23.85 -19.17
C LEU A 72 5.52 22.66 -19.31
N ASN A 73 6.75 22.90 -19.77
CA ASN A 73 7.73 21.83 -19.89
C ASN A 73 8.61 21.76 -18.64
N THR A 74 8.89 20.54 -18.21
CA THR A 74 9.95 20.26 -17.25
C THR A 74 11.33 20.56 -17.83
N PRO A 75 12.40 20.62 -17.03
CA PRO A 75 13.76 20.81 -17.53
C PRO A 75 14.23 19.75 -18.53
N ASP A 76 13.71 18.53 -18.47
CA ASP A 76 13.99 17.44 -19.43
C ASP A 76 13.05 17.43 -20.65
N GLY A 77 12.14 18.40 -20.73
CA GLY A 77 11.22 18.57 -21.85
C GLY A 77 9.89 17.82 -21.74
N THR A 78 9.61 17.14 -20.65
CA THR A 78 8.30 16.48 -20.44
C THR A 78 7.19 17.52 -20.29
N PRO A 79 6.14 17.53 -21.12
CA PRO A 79 5.04 18.48 -21.01
C PRO A 79 4.08 18.09 -19.88
N LEU A 80 3.73 19.05 -19.03
CA LEU A 80 2.67 18.93 -18.02
C LEU A 80 1.55 19.93 -18.28
N THR A 81 0.30 19.51 -18.10
CA THR A 81 -0.84 20.43 -18.10
C THR A 81 -1.01 21.02 -16.71
N VAL A 82 -0.90 22.33 -16.62
CA VAL A 82 -1.13 23.09 -15.38
C VAL A 82 -2.33 24.00 -15.57
N THR A 83 -3.31 23.90 -14.68
CA THR A 83 -4.43 24.82 -14.59
C THR A 83 -4.10 25.89 -13.56
N ILE A 84 -3.98 27.14 -13.95
CA ILE A 84 -3.83 28.27 -13.01
C ILE A 84 -5.20 28.78 -12.66
N SER A 85 -5.53 28.80 -11.36
CA SER A 85 -6.83 29.29 -10.85
C SER A 85 -7.14 30.71 -11.36
N ASN A 86 -8.38 30.94 -11.69
CA ASN A 86 -8.88 32.30 -12.01
C ASN A 86 -8.71 33.26 -10.83
N SER A 87 -8.70 32.77 -9.58
CA SER A 87 -8.45 33.57 -8.38
C SER A 87 -7.06 34.20 -8.34
N TYR A 88 -6.06 33.52 -8.96
CA TYR A 88 -4.73 34.10 -9.13
C TYR A 88 -4.60 34.99 -10.38
N GLY A 89 -5.47 34.77 -11.38
CA GLY A 89 -5.36 35.37 -12.68
C GLY A 89 -4.08 34.94 -13.43
N GLN A 90 -3.96 35.40 -14.68
CA GLN A 90 -2.78 35.12 -15.53
C GLN A 90 -1.72 36.20 -15.34
N THR A 91 -1.12 36.27 -14.17
CA THR A 91 -0.05 37.23 -13.83
C THR A 91 1.32 36.58 -14.04
N PRO A 92 2.40 37.36 -14.25
CA PRO A 92 3.77 36.81 -14.29
C PRO A 92 4.11 36.01 -13.00
N THR A 93 3.58 36.41 -11.84
CA THR A 93 3.81 35.74 -10.56
C THR A 93 3.14 34.35 -10.53
N SER A 94 1.88 34.26 -10.96
CA SER A 94 1.16 32.97 -10.98
C SER A 94 1.75 32.00 -12.01
N GLN A 95 2.19 32.51 -13.16
CA GLN A 95 2.88 31.71 -14.17
C GLN A 95 4.24 31.20 -13.65
N ALA A 96 5.01 32.06 -12.96
CA ALA A 96 6.25 31.65 -12.33
C ALA A 96 6.02 30.58 -11.24
N ALA A 97 4.99 30.74 -10.42
CA ALA A 97 4.61 29.72 -9.41
C ALA A 97 4.26 28.39 -10.05
N ALA A 98 3.49 28.39 -11.14
CA ALA A 98 3.16 27.19 -11.90
C ALA A 98 4.41 26.52 -12.49
N GLN A 99 5.33 27.28 -13.09
CA GLN A 99 6.59 26.75 -13.61
C GLN A 99 7.49 26.18 -12.50
N ASN A 100 7.55 26.84 -11.35
CA ASN A 100 8.29 26.37 -10.19
C ASN A 100 7.74 25.04 -9.68
N ALA A 101 6.42 24.87 -9.61
CA ALA A 101 5.79 23.61 -9.24
C ALA A 101 6.15 22.48 -10.23
N VAL A 102 6.14 22.75 -11.53
CA VAL A 102 6.54 21.80 -12.58
C VAL A 102 8.01 21.40 -12.44
N ASN A 103 8.91 22.36 -12.27
CA ASN A 103 10.34 22.12 -12.07
C ASN A 103 10.60 21.32 -10.79
N PHE A 104 9.87 21.63 -9.73
CA PHE A 104 9.97 20.92 -8.45
C PHE A 104 9.53 19.47 -8.59
N LEU A 105 8.38 19.21 -9.23
CA LEU A 105 7.87 17.85 -9.46
C LEU A 105 8.84 17.00 -10.27
N SER A 106 9.42 17.57 -11.32
CA SER A 106 10.41 16.85 -12.14
C SER A 106 11.72 16.54 -11.42
N SER A 107 12.01 17.24 -10.32
CA SER A 107 13.18 16.96 -9.49
C SER A 107 12.92 15.87 -8.42
N ARG A 108 11.70 15.44 -8.26
CA ARG A 108 11.35 14.34 -7.35
C ARG A 108 11.60 13.00 -8.01
N VAL A 109 11.74 11.96 -7.19
CA VAL A 109 11.88 10.58 -7.71
C VAL A 109 10.59 10.14 -8.39
N HIS A 110 10.64 9.79 -9.65
CA HIS A 110 9.45 9.38 -10.42
C HIS A 110 9.80 8.42 -11.56
N GLY A 111 8.78 7.80 -12.13
CA GLY A 111 8.82 7.06 -13.38
C GLY A 111 8.16 7.86 -14.52
N PRO A 112 7.71 7.17 -15.57
CA PRO A 112 7.10 7.83 -16.75
C PRO A 112 5.72 8.45 -16.46
N GLU A 113 5.11 8.16 -15.33
CA GLU A 113 3.79 8.69 -14.94
C GLU A 113 3.76 10.19 -14.78
N LEU A 114 4.91 10.86 -14.56
CA LEU A 114 4.98 12.32 -14.50
C LEU A 114 4.30 12.99 -15.71
N GLY A 115 4.50 12.45 -16.91
CA GLY A 115 3.88 12.98 -18.13
C GLY A 115 2.35 12.81 -18.23
N LEU A 116 1.74 12.05 -17.29
CA LEU A 116 0.28 11.87 -17.19
C LEU A 116 -0.35 12.83 -16.18
N LEU A 117 0.47 13.51 -15.38
CA LEU A 117 0.02 14.37 -14.30
C LEU A 117 -0.59 15.67 -14.84
N LYS A 118 -1.71 16.05 -14.24
CA LYS A 118 -2.30 17.39 -14.34
C LYS A 118 -2.19 18.08 -12.98
N VAL A 119 -1.88 19.36 -12.99
CA VAL A 119 -1.73 20.14 -11.76
C VAL A 119 -2.69 21.32 -11.80
N PHE A 120 -3.48 21.48 -10.75
CA PHE A 120 -4.25 22.70 -10.51
C PHE A 120 -3.55 23.49 -9.41
N VAL A 121 -3.25 24.76 -9.68
CA VAL A 121 -2.59 25.66 -8.74
C VAL A 121 -3.54 26.80 -8.37
N GLY A 122 -3.90 26.91 -7.09
CA GLY A 122 -4.84 27.91 -6.61
C GLY A 122 -4.48 28.41 -5.21
N PRO A 123 -5.18 29.45 -4.70
CA PRO A 123 -5.00 29.90 -3.31
C PRO A 123 -5.48 28.84 -2.31
N PRO A 124 -4.84 28.72 -1.12
CA PRO A 124 -5.16 27.70 -0.12
C PRO A 124 -6.65 27.55 0.21
N PRO A 125 -7.47 28.62 0.39
CA PRO A 125 -8.89 28.45 0.67
C PRO A 125 -9.69 27.81 -0.48
N GLU A 126 -9.26 28.05 -1.74
CA GLU A 126 -9.88 27.44 -2.91
C GLU A 126 -9.52 25.95 -2.96
N ILE A 127 -8.27 25.59 -2.68
CA ILE A 127 -7.81 24.19 -2.61
C ILE A 127 -8.60 23.42 -1.56
N SER A 128 -8.71 23.92 -0.33
CA SER A 128 -9.50 23.28 0.74
C SER A 128 -10.96 23.08 0.31
N SER A 129 -11.56 24.06 -0.37
CA SER A 129 -12.92 23.96 -0.91
C SER A 129 -13.07 22.88 -1.99
N ILE A 130 -12.08 22.78 -2.91
CA ILE A 130 -12.07 21.77 -3.96
C ILE A 130 -11.86 20.37 -3.39
N CYS A 131 -10.99 20.23 -2.39
CA CYS A 131 -10.70 18.98 -1.72
C CYS A 131 -11.82 18.52 -0.76
N GLY A 132 -12.75 19.44 -0.40
CA GLY A 132 -13.95 19.08 0.36
C GLY A 132 -13.77 19.01 1.87
N ALA A 133 -12.60 19.39 2.40
CA ALA A 133 -12.34 19.47 3.83
C ALA A 133 -11.64 20.79 4.16
N ALA A 134 -12.09 21.45 5.25
CA ALA A 134 -11.61 22.79 5.63
C ALA A 134 -10.09 22.79 5.96
N GLU A 135 -9.58 21.71 6.49
CA GLU A 135 -8.17 21.49 6.85
C GLU A 135 -7.33 20.83 5.75
N ALA A 136 -7.93 20.48 4.61
CA ALA A 136 -7.19 19.91 3.51
C ALA A 136 -6.19 20.93 2.93
N LEU A 137 -4.90 20.59 2.94
CA LEU A 137 -3.83 21.43 2.41
C LEU A 137 -3.69 21.28 0.90
N ALA A 138 -3.99 20.09 0.38
CA ALA A 138 -3.98 19.69 -1.02
C ALA A 138 -4.81 18.41 -1.18
N CYS A 139 -4.95 17.92 -2.40
CA CYS A 139 -5.48 16.57 -2.67
C CYS A 139 -5.15 16.10 -4.08
N TYR A 140 -5.16 14.78 -4.27
CA TYR A 140 -5.04 14.14 -5.57
C TYR A 140 -6.36 13.49 -5.99
N ALA A 141 -6.76 13.70 -7.25
CA ALA A 141 -7.95 13.10 -7.86
C ALA A 141 -7.55 11.97 -8.82
N PRO A 142 -7.63 10.69 -8.42
CA PRO A 142 -7.10 9.57 -9.20
C PRO A 142 -7.77 9.40 -10.56
N SER A 143 -9.09 9.62 -10.65
CA SER A 143 -9.83 9.53 -11.91
C SER A 143 -9.50 10.63 -12.93
N GLU A 144 -8.87 11.72 -12.49
CA GLU A 144 -8.51 12.87 -13.30
C GLU A 144 -7.01 12.94 -13.59
N ASN A 145 -6.21 12.11 -12.91
CA ASN A 145 -4.74 12.23 -12.83
C ASN A 145 -4.32 13.65 -12.43
N ARG A 146 -5.04 14.26 -11.48
CA ARG A 146 -4.88 15.68 -11.16
C ARG A 146 -4.59 15.91 -9.69
N MET A 147 -3.54 16.66 -9.43
CA MET A 147 -3.24 17.25 -8.14
C MET A 147 -3.88 18.64 -8.02
N TYR A 148 -4.44 18.93 -6.87
CA TYR A 148 -4.92 20.25 -6.49
C TYR A 148 -4.03 20.76 -5.37
N VAL A 149 -3.17 21.73 -5.67
CA VAL A 149 -2.14 22.21 -4.76
C VAL A 149 -2.18 23.71 -4.59
N PRO A 150 -1.84 24.24 -3.41
CA PRO A 150 -1.72 25.67 -3.23
C PRO A 150 -0.48 26.21 -3.98
N GLY A 151 -0.56 27.44 -4.44
CA GLY A 151 0.55 28.14 -5.06
C GLY A 151 1.49 28.81 -4.06
N GLU A 152 1.13 28.79 -2.78
CA GLU A 152 1.89 29.34 -1.65
C GLU A 152 1.66 28.47 -0.40
N THR A 153 2.57 28.53 0.55
CA THR A 153 2.41 27.79 1.82
C THR A 153 1.13 28.23 2.52
N PRO A 154 0.19 27.30 2.84
CA PRO A 154 -1.01 27.65 3.56
C PRO A 154 -0.70 28.30 4.89
N PRO A 155 -1.45 29.33 5.30
CA PRO A 155 -1.29 29.94 6.63
C PRO A 155 -1.41 28.90 7.74
N ASN A 156 -0.47 28.89 8.66
CA ASN A 156 -0.40 27.96 9.79
C ASN A 156 -0.19 26.48 9.39
N SER A 157 0.26 26.20 8.17
CA SER A 157 0.59 24.83 7.77
C SER A 157 1.70 24.28 8.68
N PRO A 158 1.54 23.06 9.22
CA PRO A 158 2.58 22.41 10.01
C PRO A 158 3.75 21.91 9.16
N VAL A 159 3.57 21.89 7.82
CA VAL A 159 4.53 21.36 6.87
C VAL A 159 4.80 22.35 5.73
N PRO A 160 5.98 22.33 5.09
CA PRO A 160 6.29 23.22 3.98
C PRO A 160 5.50 22.82 2.70
N LEU A 161 5.32 23.77 1.80
CA LEU A 161 4.62 23.58 0.53
C LEU A 161 5.23 22.44 -0.29
N GLU A 162 6.53 22.37 -0.33
CA GLU A 162 7.28 21.35 -1.07
C GLU A 162 6.96 19.94 -0.56
N TYR A 163 6.77 19.77 0.74
CA TYR A 163 6.33 18.49 1.30
C TYR A 163 4.91 18.14 0.84
N ILE A 164 3.99 19.11 0.93
CA ILE A 164 2.59 18.92 0.51
C ILE A 164 2.55 18.44 -0.95
N ILE A 165 3.24 19.15 -1.85
CA ILE A 165 3.31 18.80 -3.27
C ILE A 165 3.93 17.42 -3.47
N THR A 166 4.98 17.07 -2.72
CA THR A 166 5.64 15.77 -2.82
C THR A 166 4.73 14.65 -2.35
N HIS A 167 3.98 14.85 -1.29
CA HIS A 167 3.00 13.89 -0.76
C HIS A 167 1.92 13.58 -1.81
N GLU A 168 1.29 14.61 -2.36
CA GLU A 168 0.26 14.45 -3.40
C GLU A 168 0.81 13.78 -4.68
N PHE A 169 2.08 14.06 -4.99
CA PHE A 169 2.74 13.38 -6.10
C PHE A 169 2.96 11.88 -5.80
N GLY A 170 3.19 11.51 -4.54
CA GLY A 170 3.17 10.12 -4.09
C GLY A 170 1.87 9.42 -4.45
N HIS A 171 0.73 10.06 -4.19
CA HIS A 171 -0.59 9.53 -4.61
C HIS A 171 -0.70 9.35 -6.12
N HIS A 172 -0.19 10.30 -6.91
CA HIS A 172 -0.16 10.15 -8.37
C HIS A 172 0.67 8.94 -8.80
N ILE A 173 1.85 8.75 -8.24
CA ILE A 173 2.68 7.58 -8.53
C ILE A 173 1.96 6.29 -8.17
N SER A 174 1.40 6.17 -6.96
CA SER A 174 0.69 4.96 -6.53
C SER A 174 -0.51 4.63 -7.40
N ASN A 175 -1.24 5.66 -7.90
CA ASN A 175 -2.36 5.47 -8.82
C ASN A 175 -1.95 4.79 -10.14
N HIS A 176 -0.69 4.92 -10.53
CA HIS A 176 -0.11 4.28 -11.72
C HIS A 176 0.66 2.99 -11.41
N ARG A 177 0.44 2.41 -10.25
CA ARG A 177 1.03 1.14 -9.82
C ARG A 177 -0.06 0.08 -9.61
N LYS A 178 0.38 -1.14 -9.38
CA LYS A 178 -0.50 -2.29 -9.12
C LYS A 178 -0.28 -2.80 -7.71
N ASN A 179 -1.32 -3.42 -7.18
CA ASN A 179 -1.27 -4.23 -5.99
C ASN A 179 -2.09 -5.50 -6.20
N ALA A 180 -1.60 -6.64 -5.71
CA ALA A 180 -2.25 -7.94 -5.90
C ALA A 180 -3.61 -8.06 -5.17
N LEU A 181 -3.84 -7.21 -4.19
CA LEU A 181 -5.04 -7.24 -3.32
C LEU A 181 -6.10 -6.22 -3.75
N GLY A 182 -5.74 -5.20 -4.52
CA GLY A 182 -6.68 -4.17 -4.95
C GLY A 182 -6.02 -2.94 -5.57
N SER A 183 -6.57 -1.76 -5.30
CA SER A 183 -6.01 -0.51 -5.78
C SER A 183 -4.72 -0.15 -5.05
N ALA A 184 -3.64 0.05 -5.78
CA ALA A 184 -2.40 0.53 -5.17
C ALA A 184 -2.53 1.95 -4.62
N PHE A 185 -3.48 2.73 -5.09
CA PHE A 185 -3.79 4.05 -4.55
C PHE A 185 -4.27 4.00 -3.09
N THR A 186 -5.03 2.96 -2.72
CA THR A 186 -5.62 2.81 -1.38
C THR A 186 -4.84 1.88 -0.46
N ILE A 187 -4.12 0.91 -1.03
CA ILE A 187 -3.39 -0.14 -0.28
C ILE A 187 -1.89 0.14 -0.23
N GLY A 188 -1.40 1.03 -1.08
CA GLY A 188 0.00 1.17 -1.44
C GLY A 188 0.39 0.20 -2.57
N PRO A 189 1.44 0.52 -3.35
CA PRO A 189 2.02 -0.38 -4.33
C PRO A 189 2.59 -1.66 -3.70
N GLU A 190 2.79 -2.70 -4.51
CA GLU A 190 2.95 -4.07 -4.06
C GLU A 190 4.16 -4.31 -3.15
N TYR A 191 5.35 -3.82 -3.52
CA TYR A 191 6.55 -4.06 -2.73
C TYR A 191 6.49 -3.36 -1.37
N TRP A 192 6.06 -2.12 -1.35
CA TRP A 192 5.91 -1.36 -0.12
C TRP A 192 4.82 -1.95 0.76
N ALA A 193 3.63 -2.23 0.21
CA ALA A 193 2.52 -2.80 0.98
C ALA A 193 2.88 -4.13 1.63
N THR A 194 3.63 -5.00 0.92
CA THR A 194 4.17 -6.24 1.49
C THR A 194 5.17 -5.95 2.60
N SER A 195 6.09 -4.98 2.42
CA SER A 195 7.10 -4.62 3.43
C SER A 195 6.50 -4.05 4.71
N GLN A 196 5.36 -3.36 4.60
CA GLN A 196 4.61 -2.78 5.72
C GLN A 196 3.60 -3.75 6.33
N PHE A 197 3.48 -4.97 5.81
CA PHE A 197 2.50 -5.97 6.27
C PHE A 197 1.05 -5.49 6.18
N ILE A 198 0.74 -4.68 5.16
CA ILE A 198 -0.59 -4.06 5.02
C ILE A 198 -1.68 -5.13 4.92
N CYS A 199 -1.45 -6.20 4.14
CA CYS A 199 -2.39 -7.31 4.01
C CYS A 199 -2.79 -7.88 5.37
N ALA A 200 -1.81 -8.21 6.18
CA ALA A 200 -2.03 -8.80 7.50
C ALA A 200 -2.75 -7.81 8.43
N GLY A 201 -2.31 -6.56 8.46
CA GLY A 201 -2.90 -5.53 9.33
C GLY A 201 -4.36 -5.20 8.98
N ALA A 202 -4.70 -5.13 7.69
CA ALA A 202 -6.07 -4.87 7.25
C ALA A 202 -7.02 -6.04 7.55
N LEU A 203 -6.50 -7.27 7.58
CA LEU A 203 -7.28 -8.47 7.88
C LEU A 203 -7.27 -8.86 9.37
N SER A 204 -6.53 -8.16 10.20
CA SER A 204 -6.48 -8.43 11.64
C SER A 204 -7.83 -8.14 12.32
N LYS A 205 -7.97 -8.66 13.54
CA LYS A 205 -9.16 -8.44 14.36
C LYS A 205 -8.73 -7.96 15.76
N PRO A 206 -8.93 -6.67 16.09
CA PRO A 206 -9.42 -5.59 15.20
C PRO A 206 -8.45 -5.26 14.07
N PRO A 207 -8.91 -4.64 12.98
CA PRO A 207 -8.04 -4.14 11.93
C PRO A 207 -7.04 -3.10 12.48
N VAL A 208 -5.83 -3.10 11.90
CA VAL A 208 -4.80 -2.09 12.19
C VAL A 208 -4.74 -1.06 11.06
N PHE A 209 -4.98 -1.51 9.82
CA PHE A 209 -4.98 -0.67 8.66
C PHE A 209 -6.36 -0.60 8.02
N PHE A 210 -6.70 0.56 7.49
CA PHE A 210 -8.00 0.88 6.91
C PHE A 210 -7.81 1.46 5.49
N PRO A 211 -7.60 0.59 4.48
CA PRO A 211 -7.32 1.03 3.12
C PRO A 211 -8.42 1.95 2.56
N GLY A 212 -8.02 3.16 2.14
CA GLY A 212 -8.91 4.15 1.54
C GLY A 212 -9.87 4.84 2.49
N ASP A 213 -9.67 4.71 3.80
CA ASP A 213 -10.41 5.52 4.79
C ASP A 213 -9.78 6.91 4.87
N GLU A 214 -10.49 7.89 4.34
CA GLU A 214 -10.09 9.31 4.30
C GLU A 214 -10.74 10.12 5.45
N ASP A 215 -11.36 9.45 6.45
CA ASP A 215 -12.11 10.08 7.53
C ASP A 215 -11.60 9.61 8.90
N GLN A 216 -12.26 8.64 9.50
CA GLN A 216 -12.01 8.24 10.90
C GLN A 216 -10.65 7.57 11.12
N HIS A 217 -10.14 6.87 10.10
CA HIS A 217 -8.89 6.12 10.14
C HIS A 217 -7.86 6.64 9.14
N TYR A 218 -7.89 7.96 8.91
CA TYR A 218 -6.98 8.62 7.97
C TYR A 218 -5.50 8.31 8.27
N LEU A 219 -5.10 8.32 9.56
CA LEU A 219 -3.72 8.01 9.97
C LEU A 219 -3.35 6.52 9.83
N GLU A 220 -4.33 5.64 9.72
CA GLU A 220 -4.17 4.20 9.50
C GLU A 220 -4.41 3.80 8.03
N ASN A 221 -4.64 4.79 7.14
CA ASN A 221 -4.84 4.58 5.71
C ASN A 221 -3.50 4.28 5.01
N PRO A 222 -3.32 3.09 4.42
CA PRO A 222 -2.06 2.76 3.75
C PRO A 222 -1.76 3.61 2.51
N GLY A 223 -2.78 4.15 1.83
CA GLY A 223 -2.59 5.08 0.72
C GLY A 223 -1.83 6.32 1.16
N GLU A 224 -2.21 6.89 2.29
CA GLU A 224 -1.56 8.02 2.94
C GLU A 224 -0.16 7.65 3.45
N GLY A 225 -0.05 6.46 4.08
CA GLY A 225 1.24 5.93 4.55
C GLY A 225 2.26 5.76 3.43
N TRP A 226 1.82 5.35 2.23
CA TRP A 226 2.66 5.31 1.04
C TRP A 226 3.13 6.70 0.62
N ALA A 227 2.19 7.65 0.48
CA ALA A 227 2.51 9.02 0.05
C ALA A 227 3.47 9.71 1.03
N ASP A 228 3.29 9.49 2.34
CA ASP A 228 4.21 9.96 3.38
C ASP A 228 5.60 9.28 3.27
N THR A 229 5.65 7.96 3.10
CA THR A 229 6.92 7.24 2.95
C THR A 229 7.66 7.69 1.69
N TYR A 230 6.95 7.91 0.58
CA TYR A 230 7.51 8.45 -0.66
C TYR A 230 8.08 9.86 -0.45
N ALA A 231 7.35 10.76 0.22
CA ALA A 231 7.82 12.11 0.49
C ALA A 231 9.13 12.09 1.31
N HIS A 232 9.28 11.14 2.23
CA HIS A 232 10.46 11.01 3.08
C HIS A 232 11.62 10.23 2.43
N LEU A 233 11.54 9.83 1.17
CA LEU A 233 12.70 9.29 0.48
C LEU A 233 13.88 10.28 0.60
N PRO A 234 15.12 9.82 0.89
CA PRO A 234 16.29 10.68 0.96
C PRO A 234 16.45 11.58 -0.26
N GLU A 235 16.15 11.05 -1.43
CA GLU A 235 16.23 11.77 -2.71
C GLU A 235 15.20 12.91 -2.84
N ASN A 236 14.11 12.85 -2.07
CA ASN A 236 13.09 13.90 -2.02
C ASN A 236 13.41 15.01 -0.99
N GLY A 237 14.40 14.78 -0.11
CA GLY A 237 14.93 15.79 0.79
C GLY A 237 14.17 15.98 2.10
N PHE A 238 13.25 15.08 2.45
CA PHE A 238 12.47 15.17 3.70
C PHE A 238 12.76 14.02 4.69
N GLU A 239 13.83 13.22 4.47
CA GLU A 239 14.18 12.07 5.29
C GLU A 239 14.26 12.41 6.79
N SER A 240 14.86 13.54 7.13
CA SER A 240 15.04 14.01 8.51
C SER A 240 13.98 15.00 8.99
N ALA A 241 12.91 15.18 8.22
CA ALA A 241 11.85 16.10 8.60
C ALA A 241 11.17 15.63 9.90
N PRO A 242 10.92 16.58 10.86
CA PRO A 242 10.42 16.22 12.19
C PRO A 242 8.96 15.81 12.21
N PHE A 243 8.21 16.05 11.14
CA PHE A 243 6.82 15.67 11.04
C PHE A 243 6.70 14.23 10.53
N GLN A 244 5.77 13.48 11.09
CA GLN A 244 5.44 12.10 10.73
C GLN A 244 3.94 11.99 10.63
N PHE A 245 3.46 11.48 9.48
CA PHE A 245 2.04 11.27 9.25
C PHE A 245 1.47 10.28 10.25
N SER A 246 2.00 9.07 10.28
CA SER A 246 1.58 8.02 11.21
C SER A 246 2.78 7.21 11.69
N PRO A 247 2.87 6.87 12.99
CA PRO A 247 3.91 5.99 13.50
C PRO A 247 3.73 4.52 13.11
N LEU A 248 2.60 4.16 12.50
CA LEU A 248 2.31 2.80 12.10
C LEU A 248 3.09 2.37 10.85
N PHE A 249 3.48 3.32 10.00
CA PHE A 249 4.22 3.05 8.78
C PHE A 249 5.72 3.26 9.00
N HIS A 250 6.51 2.22 8.72
CA HIS A 250 7.95 2.29 8.86
C HIS A 250 8.57 3.15 7.75
N ARG A 251 9.50 4.02 8.12
CA ARG A 251 10.30 4.86 7.23
C ARG A 251 11.78 4.52 7.38
N ASP A 252 12.09 3.24 7.24
CA ASP A 252 13.46 2.71 7.31
C ASP A 252 14.00 2.40 5.91
N ALA A 253 15.25 1.95 5.85
CA ALA A 253 15.91 1.60 4.59
C ALA A 253 15.14 0.55 3.79
N ALA A 254 14.49 -0.42 4.45
CA ALA A 254 13.73 -1.48 3.78
C ALA A 254 12.45 -0.91 3.14
N ALA A 255 11.76 0.00 3.84
CA ALA A 255 10.60 0.71 3.30
C ALA A 255 10.99 1.58 2.09
N PHE A 256 12.09 2.33 2.18
CA PHE A 256 12.58 3.16 1.08
C PHE A 256 13.02 2.33 -0.13
N ASP A 257 13.66 1.18 0.09
CA ASP A 257 14.03 0.26 -0.99
C ASP A 257 12.79 -0.34 -1.66
N ALA A 258 11.74 -0.64 -0.91
CA ALA A 258 10.47 -1.09 -1.46
C ALA A 258 9.80 0.01 -2.31
N VAL A 259 9.79 1.27 -1.82
CA VAL A 259 9.29 2.42 -2.58
C VAL A 259 10.06 2.60 -3.90
N ARG A 260 11.40 2.52 -3.88
CA ARG A 260 12.22 2.63 -5.11
C ARG A 260 11.90 1.50 -6.09
N LYS A 261 11.69 0.27 -5.60
CA LYS A 261 11.26 -0.85 -6.46
C LYS A 261 9.91 -0.55 -7.10
N ASP A 262 8.94 -0.10 -6.33
CA ASP A 262 7.62 0.26 -6.86
C ASP A 262 7.69 1.35 -7.93
N ILE A 263 8.63 2.29 -7.83
CA ILE A 263 8.81 3.36 -8.82
C ILE A 263 9.53 2.86 -10.07
N PHE A 264 10.68 2.20 -9.92
CA PHE A 264 11.59 1.91 -11.04
C PHE A 264 11.42 0.54 -11.67
N THR A 265 10.94 -0.42 -10.89
CA THR A 265 10.70 -1.81 -11.32
C THR A 265 9.36 -2.33 -10.79
N PRO A 266 8.24 -1.63 -11.14
CA PRO A 266 6.95 -1.91 -10.55
C PRO A 266 6.52 -3.36 -10.78
N TRP A 267 5.81 -3.88 -9.82
CA TRP A 267 5.27 -5.24 -9.90
C TRP A 267 4.43 -5.46 -11.17
N PRO A 268 4.81 -6.44 -12.01
CA PRO A 268 4.15 -6.63 -13.31
C PRO A 268 2.78 -7.30 -13.20
N GLY A 269 2.54 -8.01 -12.10
CA GLY A 269 1.34 -8.85 -11.88
C GLY A 269 1.70 -10.26 -11.45
N ASN A 270 0.68 -11.07 -11.20
CA ASN A 270 0.83 -12.45 -10.74
C ASN A 270 1.63 -13.31 -11.72
N VAL A 271 2.51 -14.14 -11.17
CA VAL A 271 3.29 -15.13 -11.92
C VAL A 271 2.53 -16.46 -11.96
N THR A 272 2.55 -17.12 -13.10
CA THR A 272 1.97 -18.45 -13.25
C THR A 272 2.98 -19.41 -13.86
N ARG A 273 3.12 -20.59 -13.22
CA ARG A 273 3.95 -21.68 -13.75
C ARG A 273 3.17 -22.98 -13.76
N THR A 274 3.59 -23.91 -14.60
CA THR A 274 3.00 -25.25 -14.69
C THR A 274 4.07 -26.29 -14.34
N GLU A 275 3.72 -27.12 -13.37
CA GLU A 275 4.49 -28.29 -12.96
C GLU A 275 3.81 -29.56 -13.47
N THR A 276 4.56 -30.61 -13.72
CA THR A 276 4.01 -31.90 -14.15
C THR A 276 4.53 -33.03 -13.29
N GLY A 277 3.79 -34.12 -13.28
CA GLY A 277 4.20 -35.32 -12.56
C GLY A 277 3.37 -36.52 -12.92
N THR A 278 3.81 -37.67 -12.41
CA THR A 278 3.06 -38.93 -12.50
C THR A 278 2.95 -39.54 -11.12
N LEU A 279 1.77 -40.02 -10.77
CA LEU A 279 1.54 -40.80 -9.57
C LEU A 279 1.10 -42.23 -9.93
N GLY A 280 1.57 -43.18 -9.15
CA GLY A 280 1.29 -44.60 -9.34
C GLY A 280 1.29 -45.34 -7.99
N SER A 281 1.21 -46.66 -8.03
CA SER A 281 1.16 -47.49 -6.82
C SER A 281 2.41 -47.34 -5.92
N SER A 282 3.58 -47.13 -6.52
CA SER A 282 4.85 -46.89 -5.83
C SER A 282 5.10 -45.42 -5.44
N THR A 283 4.37 -44.48 -6.04
CA THR A 283 4.54 -43.03 -5.83
C THR A 283 3.24 -42.41 -5.42
N GLY A 284 2.92 -42.40 -4.13
CA GLY A 284 1.66 -41.93 -3.60
C GLY A 284 1.54 -40.40 -3.46
N LYS A 285 2.66 -39.66 -3.56
CA LYS A 285 2.66 -38.17 -3.40
C LYS A 285 3.80 -37.57 -4.21
N LYS A 286 3.56 -36.33 -4.69
CA LYS A 286 4.62 -35.45 -5.25
C LYS A 286 4.55 -34.09 -4.60
N ARG A 287 5.72 -33.51 -4.27
CA ARG A 287 5.84 -32.22 -3.59
C ARG A 287 6.43 -31.19 -4.52
N PHE A 288 5.93 -29.96 -4.43
CA PHE A 288 6.40 -28.79 -5.17
C PHE A 288 6.64 -27.67 -4.18
N ALA A 289 7.82 -27.09 -4.18
CA ALA A 289 8.12 -25.91 -3.39
C ALA A 289 7.63 -24.67 -4.13
N LEU A 290 6.98 -23.78 -3.38
CA LEU A 290 6.55 -22.47 -3.86
C LEU A 290 7.14 -21.43 -2.91
N VAL A 291 7.94 -20.52 -3.44
CA VAL A 291 8.51 -19.39 -2.69
C VAL A 291 7.75 -18.15 -3.10
N VAL A 292 7.05 -17.55 -2.17
CA VAL A 292 6.21 -16.37 -2.39
C VAL A 292 6.87 -15.19 -1.71
N SER A 293 7.26 -14.19 -2.48
CA SER A 293 8.01 -13.03 -2.01
C SER A 293 7.13 -11.82 -1.71
N LEU A 294 5.91 -11.81 -2.25
CA LEU A 294 4.96 -10.70 -2.12
C LEU A 294 3.62 -11.20 -1.60
N ASP A 295 2.88 -10.32 -0.97
CA ASP A 295 1.54 -10.61 -0.49
C ASP A 295 0.57 -10.74 -1.65
N GLY A 296 -0.40 -11.65 -1.56
CA GLY A 296 -1.35 -11.77 -2.65
C GLY A 296 -1.90 -13.18 -2.84
N PRO A 297 -2.58 -13.42 -3.97
CA PRO A 297 -3.23 -14.68 -4.24
C PRO A 297 -2.21 -15.81 -4.43
N VAL A 298 -2.53 -16.95 -3.84
CA VAL A 298 -1.90 -18.23 -4.11
C VAL A 298 -2.98 -19.18 -4.65
N VAL A 299 -2.78 -19.68 -5.85
CA VAL A 299 -3.73 -20.59 -6.49
C VAL A 299 -2.99 -21.82 -6.99
N ALA A 300 -3.45 -23.00 -6.61
CA ALA A 300 -3.02 -24.27 -7.13
C ALA A 300 -4.19 -24.97 -7.86
N ARG A 301 -4.02 -25.29 -9.13
CA ARG A 301 -5.01 -26.01 -9.94
C ARG A 301 -4.39 -27.29 -10.45
N LEU A 302 -4.96 -28.41 -10.03
CA LEU A 302 -4.59 -29.75 -10.47
C LEU A 302 -5.50 -30.21 -11.59
N ASN A 303 -4.89 -30.80 -12.61
CA ASN A 303 -5.59 -31.50 -13.69
C ASN A 303 -4.90 -32.87 -13.89
N GLY A 304 -5.63 -33.94 -13.65
CA GLY A 304 -5.14 -35.31 -13.73
C GLY A 304 -6.09 -36.22 -14.49
N PRO A 305 -5.78 -37.55 -14.56
CA PRO A 305 -6.60 -38.50 -15.29
C PRO A 305 -8.01 -38.60 -14.71
N SER A 306 -9.02 -38.75 -15.56
CA SER A 306 -10.42 -38.90 -15.13
C SER A 306 -10.69 -40.20 -14.34
N ALA A 307 -9.87 -41.22 -14.57
CA ALA A 307 -9.95 -42.51 -13.85
C ALA A 307 -9.16 -42.54 -12.54
N ALA A 308 -8.53 -41.43 -12.16
CA ALA A 308 -7.77 -41.32 -10.92
C ALA A 308 -8.47 -40.35 -9.95
N ASN A 309 -8.11 -40.47 -8.67
CA ASN A 309 -8.48 -39.55 -7.62
C ASN A 309 -7.20 -39.00 -6.96
N TYR A 310 -6.93 -37.71 -7.19
CA TYR A 310 -5.77 -36.99 -6.65
C TYR A 310 -6.24 -35.76 -5.91
N ASP A 311 -5.75 -35.58 -4.69
CA ASP A 311 -6.02 -34.40 -3.86
C ASP A 311 -4.86 -33.42 -3.88
N LEU A 312 -5.17 -32.15 -3.61
CA LEU A 312 -4.19 -31.12 -3.28
C LEU A 312 -4.09 -30.95 -1.77
N GLN A 313 -2.86 -30.77 -1.28
CA GLN A 313 -2.58 -30.35 0.09
C GLN A 313 -1.58 -29.19 0.03
N VAL A 314 -1.86 -28.13 0.79
CA VAL A 314 -0.97 -26.97 0.93
C VAL A 314 -0.43 -26.92 2.35
N ARG A 315 0.89 -26.76 2.47
CA ARG A 315 1.58 -26.66 3.76
C ARG A 315 2.39 -25.37 3.84
N LEU A 316 2.36 -24.74 5.01
CA LEU A 316 3.21 -23.62 5.38
C LEU A 316 3.93 -23.98 6.68
N GLY A 317 5.26 -23.74 6.76
CA GLY A 317 6.02 -24.04 7.95
C GLY A 317 5.96 -25.50 8.42
N GLY A 318 5.58 -26.43 7.53
CA GLY A 318 5.38 -27.84 7.88
C GLY A 318 3.94 -28.21 8.27
N GLU A 319 3.08 -27.25 8.55
CA GLU A 319 1.67 -27.47 8.88
C GLU A 319 0.78 -27.46 7.64
N THR A 320 -0.25 -28.30 7.63
CA THR A 320 -1.26 -28.30 6.56
C THR A 320 -2.24 -27.18 6.80
N VAL A 321 -2.27 -26.22 5.87
CA VAL A 321 -3.12 -25.03 5.96
C VAL A 321 -4.38 -25.15 5.11
N ASP A 322 -4.35 -25.98 4.06
CA ASP A 322 -5.53 -26.31 3.26
C ASP A 322 -5.36 -27.66 2.54
N SER A 323 -6.48 -28.31 2.21
CA SER A 323 -6.50 -29.55 1.45
C SER A 323 -7.83 -29.76 0.74
N THR A 324 -7.78 -30.47 -0.38
CA THR A 324 -8.98 -30.92 -1.09
C THR A 324 -9.26 -32.38 -0.80
N HIS A 325 -10.53 -32.77 -0.87
CA HIS A 325 -10.99 -34.15 -0.67
C HIS A 325 -12.16 -34.46 -1.63
N LYS A 326 -12.08 -33.97 -2.86
CA LYS A 326 -13.11 -34.21 -3.88
C LYS A 326 -12.80 -35.51 -4.64
N ALA A 327 -13.85 -36.14 -5.14
CA ALA A 327 -13.66 -37.24 -6.09
C ALA A 327 -13.11 -36.71 -7.42
N GLY A 328 -12.16 -37.44 -7.99
CA GLY A 328 -11.51 -37.09 -9.26
C GLY A 328 -10.14 -36.45 -9.09
N SER A 329 -9.59 -35.94 -10.16
CA SER A 329 -8.22 -35.38 -10.21
C SER A 329 -8.18 -33.93 -10.71
N ASN A 330 -9.30 -33.22 -10.69
CA ASN A 330 -9.43 -31.81 -11.08
C ASN A 330 -9.72 -30.97 -9.84
N ASP A 331 -8.69 -30.65 -9.11
CA ASP A 331 -8.79 -29.95 -7.83
C ASP A 331 -8.23 -28.54 -7.89
N ARG A 332 -8.72 -27.69 -6.99
CA ARG A 332 -8.27 -26.31 -6.85
C ARG A 332 -8.22 -25.91 -5.38
N VAL A 333 -7.08 -25.39 -4.97
CA VAL A 333 -6.90 -24.62 -3.76
C VAL A 333 -6.63 -23.17 -4.14
N ALA A 334 -7.25 -22.23 -3.43
CA ALA A 334 -7.00 -20.81 -3.64
C ALA A 334 -7.16 -20.05 -2.32
N GLY A 335 -6.26 -19.12 -2.11
CA GLY A 335 -6.29 -18.25 -0.96
C GLY A 335 -5.37 -17.06 -1.16
N THR A 336 -5.14 -16.32 -0.08
CA THR A 336 -4.19 -15.21 -0.05
C THR A 336 -3.15 -15.46 1.01
N LEU A 337 -1.93 -15.18 0.67
CA LEU A 337 -0.82 -15.16 1.59
C LEU A 337 -0.56 -13.72 2.00
N CYS A 338 -0.57 -13.46 3.31
CA CYS A 338 -0.16 -12.21 3.90
C CYS A 338 1.07 -12.43 4.75
N SER A 339 2.13 -11.72 4.48
CA SER A 339 3.34 -11.65 5.31
C SER A 339 3.05 -10.91 6.62
N ALA A 340 3.81 -11.21 7.66
CA ALA A 340 3.66 -10.60 8.96
C ALA A 340 5.02 -10.41 9.64
N PRO A 341 5.17 -9.53 10.65
CA PRO A 341 6.45 -9.30 11.32
C PRO A 341 7.13 -10.55 11.86
N ARG A 342 6.34 -11.55 12.29
CA ARG A 342 6.84 -12.85 12.76
C ARG A 342 7.07 -13.88 11.64
N GLN A 343 6.60 -13.57 10.45
CA GLN A 343 6.73 -14.39 9.25
C GLN A 343 6.93 -13.49 8.03
N PRO A 344 8.08 -12.79 7.96
CA PRO A 344 8.37 -11.89 6.84
C PRO A 344 8.56 -12.67 5.54
N PRO A 345 8.39 -12.02 4.38
CA PRO A 345 8.70 -12.65 3.10
C PRO A 345 10.21 -12.96 2.99
N PRO A 346 10.62 -13.95 2.18
CA PRO A 346 9.78 -14.83 1.37
C PRO A 346 9.16 -15.99 2.16
N ASN A 347 7.88 -16.23 1.93
CA ASN A 347 7.16 -17.34 2.50
C ASN A 347 7.38 -18.63 1.69
N ARG A 348 7.55 -19.76 2.37
CA ARG A 348 7.80 -21.06 1.72
C ARG A 348 6.60 -21.99 1.90
N LEU A 349 5.91 -22.21 0.81
CA LEU A 349 4.80 -23.17 0.74
C LEU A 349 5.28 -24.49 0.13
N THR A 350 4.65 -25.59 0.56
CA THR A 350 4.76 -26.87 -0.12
C THR A 350 3.40 -27.28 -0.63
N ILE A 351 3.27 -27.38 -1.93
CA ILE A 351 2.08 -27.92 -2.59
C ILE A 351 2.31 -29.41 -2.81
N ILE A 352 1.38 -30.25 -2.34
CA ILE A 352 1.50 -31.70 -2.42
C ILE A 352 0.33 -32.23 -3.23
N VAL A 353 0.61 -32.97 -4.28
CA VAL A 353 -0.37 -33.79 -4.97
C VAL A 353 -0.36 -35.17 -4.33
N VAL A 354 -1.50 -35.61 -3.82
CA VAL A 354 -1.69 -36.87 -3.07
C VAL A 354 -2.58 -37.81 -3.86
N ARG A 355 -2.11 -39.01 -4.15
CA ARG A 355 -2.91 -40.05 -4.78
C ARG A 355 -3.84 -40.71 -3.78
N ARG A 356 -5.14 -40.81 -4.07
CA ARG A 356 -6.13 -41.62 -3.34
C ARG A 356 -6.39 -42.93 -4.07
N SER A 357 -6.56 -42.85 -5.41
CA SER A 357 -6.75 -44.05 -6.25
C SER A 357 -6.32 -43.76 -7.67
N GLY A 358 -6.29 -44.80 -8.53
CA GLY A 358 -5.88 -44.68 -9.91
C GLY A 358 -4.38 -44.36 -10.08
N SER A 359 -3.97 -44.09 -11.30
CA SER A 359 -2.58 -43.72 -11.62
C SER A 359 -2.55 -42.94 -12.93
N GLY A 360 -1.46 -42.21 -13.18
CA GLY A 360 -1.22 -41.50 -14.43
C GLY A 360 -0.57 -40.13 -14.25
N PRO A 361 -0.33 -39.44 -15.38
CA PRO A 361 0.27 -38.11 -15.38
C PRO A 361 -0.74 -37.06 -14.91
N PHE A 362 -0.19 -35.94 -14.37
CA PHE A 362 -0.96 -34.76 -14.01
C PHE A 362 -0.20 -33.48 -14.37
N SER A 363 -0.94 -32.38 -14.49
CA SER A 363 -0.41 -31.02 -14.51
C SER A 363 -0.91 -30.25 -13.30
N LEU A 364 -0.03 -29.42 -12.75
CA LEU A 364 -0.30 -28.55 -11.62
C LEU A 364 0.06 -27.11 -12.00
N LYS A 365 -0.97 -26.26 -12.17
CA LYS A 365 -0.81 -24.84 -12.44
C LYS A 365 -0.77 -24.07 -11.13
N LEU A 366 0.34 -23.36 -10.87
CA LEU A 366 0.58 -22.55 -9.69
C LEU A 366 0.58 -21.09 -10.07
N THR A 367 -0.16 -20.25 -9.33
CA THR A 367 -0.20 -18.80 -9.51
C THR A 367 0.07 -18.14 -8.17
N GLU A 368 0.88 -17.09 -8.18
CA GLU A 368 1.32 -16.34 -7.00
C GLU A 368 1.58 -14.86 -7.34
N ALA A 369 1.78 -14.02 -6.34
CA ALA A 369 2.09 -12.61 -6.54
C ALA A 369 3.55 -12.32 -6.95
N GLY A 370 4.48 -13.29 -6.81
CA GLY A 370 5.89 -13.16 -7.22
C GLY A 370 6.89 -13.32 -6.10
#